data_a6959b5b4388a7ae1c17311f05bb7ebd
#
_entry.id   a6959b5b4388a7ae1c17311f05bb7ebd
#
_cell.length_a   1.000
_cell.length_b   1.000
_cell.length_c   1.000
_cell.angle_alpha   90.00
_cell.angle_beta   90.00
_cell.angle_gamma   90.00
#
_symmetry.space_group_name_H-M   'P 1'
#
loop_
_entity.id
_entity.type
_entity.pdbx_description
1 polymer ?
#
loop_
_entity_poly.entity_id
_entity_poly.type
_entity_poly.pdbx_seq_one_letter_code
_entity_poly.pdbx_strand_id
1 'polypeptide(L)'
;SLCGELGSQFMIDEWEYPAIGVAICDCPSAGHDMIFLDYRACGPQGEPAVVHVDQENDYKITHLADSFEEFIRGLEHESLYDPDEDAENLEDDADEEETDHKGSFAGSVLLSKAEWDKEQLIRDLREEWGIVDEEPDEGDEDDENSDDAVVMRVGGMMLIVTLFHGHIPDNEAEINAENNYMWPEAVEVAKAHKAHIVVAVLGEEEKLLERGKLFTKAMAVCCKQKYATGVYTSGVVFEPRFYEGLADMLKKDELPIFNWVWFGLYRSEGGLNGYTYGMDVFGKEEMEVLNTDAEPEELRDFLASLASYVLACDVTLQDGETIGFSADDKHTITRSPGVSLPEEQMTLKIGYEPIKGDPEDDSCDHSDNDDTQDEEEFSNPEVYTEEEMEAVEGHIEQYFGKVENVFHELVSPDIHVDICMVPPTEERDYYTLVTMGMGAHRMNVPVELAEYKLERAELAIALPADWKLDQESMKDEKWYWPIRLL
;
A
#
# COMPACT_ATOMS: atom_id res chain seq x y z
N SER A 1 -21.16 -6.50 -24.00
CA SER A 1 -22.22 -5.86 -24.79
C SER A 1 -23.08 -6.91 -25.45
N LEU A 2 -24.41 -6.73 -25.49
CA LEU A 2 -25.35 -7.64 -26.16
C LEU A 2 -25.07 -7.88 -27.64
N CYS A 3 -24.28 -7.02 -28.27
CA CYS A 3 -23.95 -7.00 -29.70
C CYS A 3 -22.45 -7.04 -30.00
N GLY A 4 -21.58 -7.32 -29.00
CA GLY A 4 -20.15 -7.45 -29.20
C GLY A 4 -19.71 -8.83 -29.72
N GLU A 5 -18.43 -9.04 -29.99
CA GLU A 5 -17.85 -10.31 -30.49
C GLU A 5 -18.13 -11.52 -29.56
N LEU A 6 -18.39 -11.26 -28.27
CA LEU A 6 -18.83 -12.25 -27.29
C LEU A 6 -20.28 -12.03 -26.82
N GLY A 7 -21.07 -11.28 -27.60
CA GLY A 7 -22.46 -11.00 -27.27
C GLY A 7 -23.43 -12.13 -27.72
N SER A 8 -24.69 -12.05 -27.26
CA SER A 8 -25.72 -13.05 -27.57
C SER A 8 -25.91 -13.27 -29.08
N GLN A 9 -25.70 -12.23 -29.91
CA GLN A 9 -25.84 -12.36 -31.36
C GLN A 9 -24.71 -13.21 -31.96
N PHE A 10 -23.49 -13.05 -31.50
CA PHE A 10 -22.34 -13.86 -31.90
C PHE A 10 -22.55 -15.33 -31.53
N MET A 11 -23.03 -15.62 -30.32
CA MET A 11 -23.34 -16.98 -29.88
C MET A 11 -24.39 -17.65 -30.74
N ILE A 12 -25.38 -16.87 -31.23
CA ILE A 12 -26.43 -17.38 -32.12
C ILE A 12 -25.88 -17.61 -33.53
N ASP A 13 -25.09 -16.67 -34.09
CA ASP A 13 -24.67 -16.68 -35.49
C ASP A 13 -23.50 -17.61 -35.76
N GLU A 14 -22.53 -17.67 -34.86
CA GLU A 14 -21.28 -18.43 -35.06
C GLU A 14 -21.27 -19.78 -34.32
N TRP A 15 -21.97 -19.86 -33.18
CA TRP A 15 -21.98 -21.06 -32.34
C TRP A 15 -23.32 -21.79 -32.38
N GLU A 16 -24.25 -21.38 -33.23
CA GLU A 16 -25.54 -21.98 -33.46
C GLU A 16 -26.46 -22.09 -32.20
N TYR A 17 -26.21 -21.29 -31.15
CA TYR A 17 -27.11 -21.26 -29.99
C TYR A 17 -28.52 -20.85 -30.38
N PRO A 18 -29.56 -21.37 -29.69
CA PRO A 18 -30.94 -21.07 -30.03
C PRO A 18 -31.27 -19.59 -29.76
N ALA A 19 -31.92 -18.91 -30.72
CA ALA A 19 -32.37 -17.53 -30.61
C ALA A 19 -33.56 -17.38 -29.64
N ILE A 20 -33.37 -17.67 -28.34
CA ILE A 20 -34.39 -17.68 -27.32
C ILE A 20 -34.43 -16.42 -26.47
N GLY A 21 -33.32 -15.61 -26.51
CA GLY A 21 -33.21 -14.43 -25.69
C GLY A 21 -31.79 -13.91 -25.58
N VAL A 22 -31.34 -13.65 -24.38
CA VAL A 22 -30.06 -12.98 -24.09
C VAL A 22 -29.16 -13.93 -23.30
N ALA A 23 -27.97 -14.25 -23.81
CA ALA A 23 -26.91 -14.89 -23.05
C ALA A 23 -26.38 -13.94 -21.98
N ILE A 24 -26.32 -14.38 -20.73
CA ILE A 24 -25.93 -13.56 -19.58
C ILE A 24 -24.61 -13.99 -18.93
N CYS A 25 -24.28 -15.27 -18.98
CA CYS A 25 -22.99 -15.80 -18.55
C CYS A 25 -22.70 -17.13 -19.26
N ASP A 26 -21.43 -17.49 -19.35
CA ASP A 26 -20.99 -18.82 -19.70
C ASP A 26 -20.77 -19.67 -18.43
N CYS A 27 -20.63 -20.96 -18.63
CA CYS A 27 -20.29 -21.89 -17.58
C CYS A 27 -18.81 -22.29 -17.69
N PRO A 28 -18.20 -22.92 -16.67
CA PRO A 28 -16.80 -23.36 -16.70
C PRO A 28 -16.54 -24.53 -17.69
N SER A 29 -17.14 -24.47 -18.87
CA SER A 29 -17.09 -25.46 -19.95
C SER A 29 -16.41 -24.95 -21.22
N ALA A 30 -15.61 -23.88 -21.11
CA ALA A 30 -14.91 -23.24 -22.26
C ALA A 30 -15.87 -22.78 -23.38
N GLY A 31 -17.08 -22.32 -23.02
CA GLY A 31 -18.07 -21.78 -23.96
C GLY A 31 -19.05 -22.83 -24.53
N HIS A 32 -18.99 -24.09 -24.09
CA HIS A 32 -19.92 -25.14 -24.52
C HIS A 32 -21.28 -25.10 -23.81
N ASP A 33 -21.36 -24.34 -22.72
CA ASP A 33 -22.60 -24.15 -21.93
C ASP A 33 -22.82 -22.68 -21.62
N MET A 34 -24.07 -22.24 -21.78
CA MET A 34 -24.44 -20.84 -21.59
C MET A 34 -25.72 -20.69 -20.79
N ILE A 35 -25.78 -19.64 -19.95
CA ILE A 35 -27.02 -19.24 -19.27
C ILE A 35 -27.73 -18.15 -20.07
N PHE A 36 -29.02 -18.34 -20.34
CA PHE A 36 -29.84 -17.43 -21.12
C PHE A 36 -31.01 -16.91 -20.31
N LEU A 37 -31.37 -15.64 -20.56
CA LEU A 37 -32.73 -15.14 -20.29
C LEU A 37 -33.64 -15.52 -21.42
N ASP A 38 -34.61 -16.40 -21.15
CA ASP A 38 -35.54 -16.95 -22.15
C ASP A 38 -36.82 -16.10 -22.26
N TYR A 39 -36.92 -15.34 -23.35
CA TYR A 39 -38.07 -14.47 -23.63
C TYR A 39 -39.18 -15.11 -24.44
N ARG A 40 -39.10 -16.40 -24.79
CA ARG A 40 -40.08 -17.05 -25.66
C ARG A 40 -41.50 -17.07 -25.07
N ALA A 41 -41.61 -17.21 -23.76
CA ALA A 41 -42.91 -17.28 -23.08
C ALA A 41 -43.52 -15.93 -22.73
N CYS A 42 -42.67 -14.96 -22.35
CA CYS A 42 -43.11 -13.67 -21.82
C CYS A 42 -43.04 -12.52 -22.84
N GLY A 43 -42.31 -12.69 -23.95
CA GLY A 43 -42.06 -11.65 -24.94
C GLY A 43 -41.06 -10.59 -24.46
N PRO A 44 -40.63 -9.65 -25.33
CA PRO A 44 -39.45 -8.78 -25.10
C PRO A 44 -39.60 -7.73 -24.00
N GLN A 45 -40.76 -7.64 -23.35
CA GLN A 45 -41.02 -6.71 -22.24
C GLN A 45 -41.54 -7.44 -20.98
N GLY A 46 -41.61 -8.77 -21.02
CA GLY A 46 -41.99 -9.58 -19.86
C GLY A 46 -40.80 -10.01 -19.04
N GLU A 47 -41.06 -10.56 -17.88
CA GLU A 47 -40.04 -11.18 -17.03
C GLU A 47 -39.59 -12.51 -17.66
N PRO A 48 -38.31 -12.68 -18.07
CA PRO A 48 -37.81 -13.90 -18.69
C PRO A 48 -37.50 -14.96 -17.64
N ALA A 49 -37.68 -16.22 -17.99
CA ALA A 49 -37.11 -17.32 -17.23
C ALA A 49 -35.62 -17.43 -17.49
N VAL A 50 -34.87 -17.96 -16.52
CA VAL A 50 -33.45 -18.26 -16.66
C VAL A 50 -33.28 -19.73 -17.01
N VAL A 51 -32.52 -19.99 -18.08
CA VAL A 51 -32.30 -21.34 -18.59
C VAL A 51 -30.84 -21.59 -18.89
N HIS A 52 -30.38 -22.80 -18.69
CA HIS A 52 -29.09 -23.30 -19.12
C HIS A 52 -29.23 -23.96 -20.50
N VAL A 53 -28.30 -23.71 -21.40
CA VAL A 53 -28.25 -24.27 -22.75
C VAL A 53 -26.93 -25.01 -22.95
N ASP A 54 -27.03 -26.31 -23.11
CA ASP A 54 -25.89 -27.24 -23.23
C ASP A 54 -25.64 -27.54 -24.72
N GLN A 55 -24.55 -26.98 -25.29
CA GLN A 55 -24.19 -27.15 -26.71
C GLN A 55 -23.80 -28.60 -27.02
N GLU A 56 -23.08 -29.26 -26.13
CA GLU A 56 -22.59 -30.64 -26.34
C GLU A 56 -23.75 -31.67 -26.33
N ASN A 57 -24.88 -31.30 -25.73
CA ASN A 57 -26.07 -32.14 -25.64
C ASN A 57 -27.20 -31.65 -26.56
N ASP A 58 -26.86 -31.32 -27.81
CA ASP A 58 -27.79 -30.88 -28.87
C ASP A 58 -28.63 -29.65 -28.46
N TYR A 59 -27.98 -28.67 -27.83
CA TYR A 59 -28.57 -27.42 -27.30
C TYR A 59 -29.74 -27.68 -26.37
N LYS A 60 -29.64 -28.68 -25.52
CA LYS A 60 -30.65 -29.00 -24.51
C LYS A 60 -30.85 -27.83 -23.57
N ILE A 61 -32.11 -27.40 -23.47
CA ILE A 61 -32.51 -26.30 -22.59
C ILE A 61 -32.97 -26.86 -21.26
N THR A 62 -32.34 -26.47 -20.17
CA THR A 62 -32.71 -26.79 -18.79
C THR A 62 -33.19 -25.53 -18.07
N HIS A 63 -34.41 -25.56 -17.50
CA HIS A 63 -34.93 -24.44 -16.72
C HIS A 63 -34.21 -24.36 -15.37
N LEU A 64 -33.79 -23.16 -15.00
CA LEU A 64 -33.10 -22.89 -13.75
C LEU A 64 -33.95 -22.08 -12.76
N ALA A 65 -34.63 -21.01 -13.23
CA ALA A 65 -35.47 -20.16 -12.39
C ALA A 65 -36.57 -19.46 -13.20
N ASP A 66 -37.68 -19.08 -12.55
CA ASP A 66 -38.80 -18.39 -13.16
C ASP A 66 -38.53 -16.88 -13.39
N SER A 67 -37.50 -16.31 -12.75
CA SER A 67 -37.03 -14.93 -12.92
C SER A 67 -35.53 -14.81 -12.68
N PHE A 68 -34.94 -13.70 -13.14
CA PHE A 68 -33.54 -13.39 -12.87
C PHE A 68 -33.26 -13.18 -11.37
N GLU A 69 -34.19 -12.55 -10.65
CA GLU A 69 -34.09 -12.39 -9.19
C GLU A 69 -34.04 -13.74 -8.47
N GLU A 70 -34.89 -14.68 -8.86
CA GLU A 70 -34.91 -16.03 -8.28
C GLU A 70 -33.61 -16.78 -8.58
N PHE A 71 -33.10 -16.64 -9.80
CA PHE A 71 -31.80 -17.23 -10.19
C PHE A 71 -30.66 -16.72 -9.31
N ILE A 72 -30.51 -15.39 -9.14
CA ILE A 72 -29.46 -14.80 -8.31
C ILE A 72 -29.60 -15.24 -6.84
N ARG A 73 -30.83 -15.31 -6.31
CA ARG A 73 -31.04 -15.75 -4.92
C ARG A 73 -30.84 -17.27 -4.72
N GLY A 74 -30.79 -18.01 -5.78
CA GLY A 74 -30.58 -19.47 -5.77
C GLY A 74 -29.15 -19.87 -6.11
N LEU A 75 -28.23 -18.92 -6.32
CA LEU A 75 -26.81 -19.22 -6.46
C LEU A 75 -26.25 -19.66 -5.09
N GLU A 76 -25.57 -20.77 -5.12
CA GLU A 76 -24.87 -21.32 -3.97
C GLU A 76 -23.36 -21.37 -4.28
N HIS A 77 -22.55 -21.39 -3.25
CA HIS A 77 -21.10 -21.37 -3.39
C HIS A 77 -20.58 -22.66 -4.05
N GLU A 78 -19.52 -22.55 -4.85
CA GLU A 78 -18.88 -23.65 -5.58
C GLU A 78 -18.48 -24.81 -4.66
N SER A 79 -17.98 -24.50 -3.44
CA SER A 79 -17.55 -25.49 -2.45
C SER A 79 -18.63 -26.52 -2.06
N LEU A 80 -19.92 -26.21 -2.27
CA LEU A 80 -21.02 -27.16 -2.03
C LEU A 80 -21.12 -28.26 -3.09
N TYR A 81 -20.36 -28.17 -4.17
CA TYR A 81 -20.44 -29.08 -5.33
C TYR A 81 -19.13 -29.78 -5.69
N ASP A 82 -18.10 -29.70 -4.84
CA ASP A 82 -16.83 -30.38 -5.08
C ASP A 82 -16.98 -31.90 -4.86
N PRO A 83 -16.85 -32.75 -5.91
CA PRO A 83 -17.13 -34.16 -5.83
C PRO A 83 -16.02 -35.03 -5.22
N ASP A 84 -14.87 -34.46 -4.85
CA ASP A 84 -13.68 -35.20 -4.40
C ASP A 84 -13.48 -35.22 -2.87
N GLU A 85 -14.37 -34.65 -2.05
CA GLU A 85 -14.31 -34.83 -0.60
C GLU A 85 -15.25 -35.95 -0.14
N ASP A 86 -14.63 -37.10 0.17
CA ASP A 86 -15.27 -38.26 0.78
C ASP A 86 -16.11 -37.88 2.02
N ALA A 87 -17.35 -38.36 2.05
CA ALA A 87 -18.41 -38.10 3.02
C ALA A 87 -18.11 -38.63 4.43
N GLU A 88 -16.95 -38.35 5.03
CA GLU A 88 -16.60 -38.76 6.40
C GLU A 88 -16.12 -37.63 7.33
N ASN A 89 -16.20 -36.35 6.97
CA ASN A 89 -15.92 -35.25 7.90
C ASN A 89 -16.94 -34.10 7.79
N LEU A 90 -18.21 -34.39 8.08
CA LEU A 90 -19.23 -33.38 8.36
C LEU A 90 -19.29 -33.13 9.88
N GLU A 91 -18.24 -32.62 10.47
CA GLU A 91 -18.30 -31.92 11.77
C GLU A 91 -17.29 -30.75 11.72
N ASP A 92 -17.83 -29.55 11.72
CA ASP A 92 -17.19 -28.28 12.03
C ASP A 92 -16.00 -27.83 11.15
N ASP A 93 -16.25 -27.45 9.90
CA ASP A 93 -15.45 -26.40 9.27
C ASP A 93 -16.42 -25.40 8.60
N ALA A 94 -16.94 -24.48 9.38
CA ALA A 94 -17.38 -23.20 8.91
C ALA A 94 -16.12 -22.34 8.70
N ASP A 95 -15.27 -22.74 7.76
CA ASP A 95 -14.25 -21.86 7.25
C ASP A 95 -14.95 -20.79 6.42
N GLU A 96 -15.26 -19.66 7.06
CA GLU A 96 -15.54 -18.43 6.38
C GLU A 96 -14.37 -18.17 5.47
N GLU A 97 -14.61 -18.09 4.15
CA GLU A 97 -13.56 -17.74 3.19
C GLU A 97 -12.87 -16.47 3.69
N GLU A 98 -11.63 -16.60 4.15
CA GLU A 98 -10.70 -15.51 4.20
C GLU A 98 -10.69 -14.95 2.77
N THR A 99 -11.29 -13.79 2.54
CA THR A 99 -11.18 -13.10 1.27
C THR A 99 -9.71 -12.78 1.08
N ASP A 100 -9.01 -13.62 0.31
CA ASP A 100 -7.59 -13.44 0.02
C ASP A 100 -7.44 -12.18 -0.83
N HIS A 101 -7.15 -11.06 -0.16
CA HIS A 101 -6.87 -9.77 -0.80
C HIS A 101 -5.48 -9.69 -1.42
N LYS A 102 -4.68 -10.74 -1.29
CA LYS A 102 -3.31 -10.80 -1.81
C LYS A 102 -3.27 -10.48 -3.30
N GLY A 103 -2.52 -9.44 -3.63
CA GLY A 103 -2.36 -8.98 -5.01
C GLY A 103 -3.55 -8.20 -5.56
N SER A 104 -4.54 -7.83 -4.75
CA SER A 104 -5.66 -7.00 -5.16
C SER A 104 -5.27 -5.52 -5.17
N PHE A 105 -4.60 -5.06 -6.22
CA PHE A 105 -4.27 -3.65 -6.39
C PHE A 105 -5.35 -2.96 -7.19
N ALA A 106 -6.38 -2.48 -6.50
CA ALA A 106 -7.48 -1.71 -7.05
C ALA A 106 -7.81 -0.51 -6.17
N GLY A 107 -8.25 0.57 -6.78
CA GLY A 107 -8.65 1.79 -6.10
C GLY A 107 -9.33 2.77 -7.04
N SER A 108 -9.89 3.84 -6.50
CA SER A 108 -10.69 4.78 -7.27
C SER A 108 -10.29 6.22 -7.01
N VAL A 109 -10.21 7.03 -8.06
CA VAL A 109 -10.14 8.49 -7.95
C VAL A 109 -11.54 9.07 -8.12
N LEU A 110 -12.06 9.72 -7.07
CA LEU A 110 -13.39 10.31 -7.03
C LEU A 110 -13.44 11.60 -7.85
N LEU A 111 -14.45 11.74 -8.70
CA LEU A 111 -14.62 12.89 -9.58
C LEU A 111 -15.88 13.68 -9.27
N SER A 112 -15.78 14.99 -9.31
CA SER A 112 -16.94 15.92 -9.24
C SER A 112 -17.76 15.95 -10.53
N LYS A 113 -17.24 15.39 -11.63
CA LYS A 113 -17.86 15.23 -12.93
C LYS A 113 -17.37 13.97 -13.62
N ALA A 114 -18.25 13.32 -14.41
CA ALA A 114 -17.92 12.18 -15.26
C ALA A 114 -17.20 12.66 -16.56
N GLU A 115 -16.07 13.29 -16.43
CA GLU A 115 -15.22 13.80 -17.53
C GLU A 115 -13.76 13.59 -17.14
N TRP A 116 -12.96 13.04 -18.04
CA TRP A 116 -11.52 12.88 -17.89
C TRP A 116 -10.78 13.20 -19.20
N ASP A 117 -9.45 13.34 -19.12
CA ASP A 117 -8.57 13.55 -20.26
C ASP A 117 -7.61 12.36 -20.39
N LYS A 118 -7.97 11.39 -21.25
CA LYS A 118 -7.16 10.18 -21.51
C LYS A 118 -5.80 10.53 -22.12
N GLU A 119 -5.74 11.53 -23.01
CA GLU A 119 -4.47 11.92 -23.62
C GLU A 119 -3.52 12.53 -22.60
N GLN A 120 -4.06 13.30 -21.65
CA GLN A 120 -3.30 13.80 -20.51
C GLN A 120 -2.79 12.64 -19.65
N LEU A 121 -3.65 11.68 -19.27
CA LEU A 121 -3.29 10.52 -18.49
C LEU A 121 -2.11 9.75 -19.10
N ILE A 122 -2.23 9.37 -20.37
CA ILE A 122 -1.19 8.59 -21.09
C ILE A 122 0.11 9.40 -21.19
N ARG A 123 0.01 10.70 -21.46
CA ARG A 123 1.19 11.58 -21.52
C ARG A 123 1.88 11.67 -20.16
N ASP A 124 1.14 11.90 -19.08
CA ASP A 124 1.69 12.08 -17.75
C ASP A 124 2.28 10.76 -17.22
N LEU A 125 1.67 9.60 -17.49
CA LEU A 125 2.26 8.28 -17.20
C LEU A 125 3.64 8.13 -17.87
N ARG A 126 3.76 8.54 -19.13
CA ARG A 126 5.02 8.46 -19.89
C ARG A 126 6.05 9.47 -19.42
N GLU A 127 5.67 10.74 -19.27
CA GLU A 127 6.62 11.84 -19.01
C GLU A 127 7.12 11.84 -17.55
N GLU A 128 6.26 11.49 -16.59
CA GLU A 128 6.62 11.55 -15.19
C GLU A 128 7.21 10.23 -14.66
N TRP A 129 6.70 9.11 -15.15
CA TRP A 129 7.02 7.79 -14.61
C TRP A 129 7.69 6.84 -15.62
N GLY A 130 7.85 7.27 -16.88
CA GLY A 130 8.41 6.42 -17.90
C GLY A 130 7.55 5.21 -18.29
N ILE A 131 6.27 5.23 -17.92
CA ILE A 131 5.34 4.13 -18.20
C ILE A 131 4.87 4.25 -19.64
N VAL A 132 5.12 3.20 -20.42
CA VAL A 132 4.78 3.09 -21.83
C VAL A 132 4.16 1.72 -22.06
N ASP A 133 3.14 1.64 -22.87
CA ASP A 133 2.57 0.38 -23.29
C ASP A 133 3.58 -0.41 -24.13
N GLU A 134 3.88 -1.65 -23.72
CA GLU A 134 4.87 -2.53 -24.37
C GLU A 134 4.29 -3.23 -25.62
N GLU A 135 2.98 -3.39 -25.66
CA GLU A 135 2.25 -4.01 -26.77
C GLU A 135 1.08 -3.11 -27.18
N PRO A 136 1.35 -1.92 -27.74
CA PRO A 136 0.27 -1.10 -28.26
C PRO A 136 -0.40 -1.84 -29.41
N ASP A 137 -1.72 -1.98 -29.35
CA ASP A 137 -2.48 -2.60 -30.42
C ASP A 137 -2.12 -1.95 -31.75
N GLU A 138 -1.55 -2.73 -32.68
CA GLU A 138 -1.32 -2.29 -34.07
C GLU A 138 -2.66 -2.23 -34.80
N GLY A 139 -3.50 -1.28 -34.34
CA GLY A 139 -4.63 -0.72 -35.00
C GLY A 139 -5.57 -1.66 -35.76
N ASP A 140 -6.68 -1.96 -35.17
CA ASP A 140 -7.93 -1.83 -35.91
C ASP A 140 -8.46 -0.42 -35.64
N GLU A 141 -8.46 0.46 -36.65
CA GLU A 141 -9.02 1.81 -36.56
C GLU A 141 -10.55 1.81 -36.29
N ASP A 142 -11.14 0.63 -36.10
CA ASP A 142 -12.54 0.39 -35.82
C ASP A 142 -12.80 -0.18 -34.41
N ASP A 143 -11.75 -0.42 -33.57
CA ASP A 143 -11.99 -0.73 -32.18
C ASP A 143 -12.35 0.60 -31.49
N GLU A 144 -13.64 0.87 -31.37
CA GLU A 144 -14.23 1.80 -30.41
C GLU A 144 -13.91 1.29 -29.00
N ASN A 145 -12.60 1.17 -28.69
CA ASN A 145 -12.08 0.99 -27.34
C ASN A 145 -12.74 2.08 -26.53
N SER A 146 -13.65 1.70 -25.66
CA SER A 146 -14.61 2.59 -25.04
C SER A 146 -13.88 3.90 -24.64
N ASP A 147 -14.43 5.06 -24.97
CA ASP A 147 -13.86 6.37 -24.60
C ASP A 147 -13.51 6.45 -23.10
N ASP A 148 -13.98 5.50 -22.32
CA ASP A 148 -13.93 5.42 -20.88
C ASP A 148 -12.86 4.47 -20.31
N ALA A 149 -12.02 3.80 -21.14
CA ALA A 149 -11.00 2.87 -20.63
C ALA A 149 -9.62 3.09 -21.27
N VAL A 150 -8.57 2.80 -20.51
CA VAL A 150 -7.17 2.67 -20.94
C VAL A 150 -6.62 1.38 -20.37
N VAL A 151 -6.09 0.51 -21.21
CA VAL A 151 -5.41 -0.72 -20.84
C VAL A 151 -3.99 -0.67 -21.36
N MET A 152 -3.00 -0.95 -20.52
CA MET A 152 -1.58 -0.91 -20.89
C MET A 152 -0.86 -2.15 -20.32
N ARG A 153 0.08 -2.69 -21.10
CA ARG A 153 1.00 -3.73 -20.62
C ARG A 153 2.33 -3.11 -20.23
N VAL A 154 2.75 -3.32 -18.99
CA VAL A 154 3.92 -2.68 -18.40
C VAL A 154 4.69 -3.69 -17.56
N GLY A 155 5.90 -4.08 -17.98
CA GLY A 155 6.76 -5.01 -17.22
C GLY A 155 6.15 -6.39 -16.99
N GLY A 156 5.31 -6.86 -17.93
CA GLY A 156 4.55 -8.11 -17.80
C GLY A 156 3.32 -8.00 -16.88
N MET A 157 2.97 -6.80 -16.44
CA MET A 157 1.75 -6.49 -15.69
C MET A 157 0.73 -5.81 -16.62
N MET A 158 -0.55 -5.87 -16.24
CA MET A 158 -1.63 -5.18 -16.93
C MET A 158 -2.15 -4.05 -16.04
N LEU A 159 -2.00 -2.81 -16.50
CA LEU A 159 -2.60 -1.62 -15.91
C LEU A 159 -3.92 -1.33 -16.61
N ILE A 160 -4.99 -1.24 -15.83
CA ILE A 160 -6.34 -0.92 -16.30
C ILE A 160 -6.78 0.36 -15.60
N VAL A 161 -7.21 1.34 -16.38
CA VAL A 161 -7.75 2.62 -15.89
C VAL A 161 -9.07 2.87 -16.59
N THR A 162 -10.18 2.96 -15.84
CA THR A 162 -11.53 3.05 -16.41
C THR A 162 -12.36 4.10 -15.69
N LEU A 163 -13.01 4.97 -16.47
CA LEU A 163 -13.98 5.94 -15.96
C LEU A 163 -15.35 5.29 -15.77
N PHE A 164 -15.88 5.36 -14.56
CA PHE A 164 -17.23 4.94 -14.23
C PHE A 164 -18.15 6.15 -13.99
N HIS A 165 -19.32 6.12 -14.62
CA HIS A 165 -20.34 7.16 -14.51
C HIS A 165 -21.29 6.83 -13.34
N GLY A 166 -21.06 7.43 -12.19
CA GLY A 166 -21.86 7.23 -10.99
C GLY A 166 -21.04 7.18 -9.72
N HIS A 167 -21.72 7.02 -8.62
CA HIS A 167 -21.11 6.79 -7.30
C HIS A 167 -20.49 5.40 -7.23
N ILE A 168 -19.50 5.24 -6.36
CA ILE A 168 -19.06 3.90 -5.94
C ILE A 168 -20.25 3.19 -5.30
N PRO A 169 -20.53 1.92 -5.68
CA PRO A 169 -21.68 1.17 -5.17
C PRO A 169 -21.74 1.10 -3.64
N ASP A 170 -22.92 0.84 -3.10
CA ASP A 170 -23.20 0.56 -1.70
C ASP A 170 -22.75 1.64 -0.69
N ASN A 171 -22.43 2.85 -1.16
CA ASN A 171 -21.84 3.94 -0.41
C ASN A 171 -20.52 3.56 0.28
N GLU A 172 -19.76 2.67 -0.32
CA GLU A 172 -18.52 2.13 0.24
C GLU A 172 -17.49 3.25 0.51
N ALA A 173 -17.29 4.15 -0.46
CA ALA A 173 -16.38 5.29 -0.26
C ALA A 173 -16.85 6.23 0.85
N GLU A 174 -18.16 6.47 0.97
CA GLU A 174 -18.75 7.33 2.00
C GLU A 174 -18.57 6.75 3.40
N ILE A 175 -18.76 5.45 3.55
CA ILE A 175 -18.58 4.73 4.82
C ILE A 175 -17.10 4.75 5.22
N ASN A 176 -16.23 4.39 4.29
CA ASN A 176 -14.79 4.30 4.57
C ASN A 176 -14.11 5.67 4.72
N ALA A 177 -14.71 6.74 4.19
CA ALA A 177 -14.22 8.11 4.43
C ALA A 177 -14.26 8.51 5.91
N GLU A 178 -15.14 7.90 6.72
CA GLU A 178 -15.24 8.15 8.16
C GLU A 178 -13.99 7.67 8.92
N ASN A 179 -13.21 6.76 8.33
CA ASN A 179 -11.99 6.24 8.92
C ASN A 179 -10.82 7.24 8.86
N ASN A 180 -10.87 8.25 7.97
CA ASN A 180 -9.76 9.19 7.81
C ASN A 180 -9.77 10.29 8.86
N TYR A 181 -9.01 10.10 9.93
CA TYR A 181 -8.81 11.11 10.98
C TYR A 181 -7.89 12.26 10.56
N MET A 182 -7.12 12.13 9.45
CA MET A 182 -6.21 13.17 8.96
C MET A 182 -6.87 14.17 7.99
N TRP A 183 -8.05 13.82 7.44
CA TRP A 183 -8.75 14.67 6.49
C TRP A 183 -10.24 14.80 6.83
N PRO A 184 -10.65 15.81 7.59
CA PRO A 184 -12.04 15.99 8.05
C PRO A 184 -13.06 16.12 6.91
N GLU A 185 -12.64 16.61 5.73
CA GLU A 185 -13.52 16.83 4.58
C GLU A 185 -13.77 15.53 3.76
N ALA A 186 -13.10 14.43 4.07
CA ALA A 186 -13.17 13.17 3.31
C ALA A 186 -14.62 12.70 3.09
N VAL A 187 -15.44 12.72 4.14
CA VAL A 187 -16.84 12.26 4.09
C VAL A 187 -17.70 13.14 3.17
N GLU A 188 -17.51 14.44 3.20
CA GLU A 188 -18.26 15.38 2.34
C GLU A 188 -17.84 15.23 0.88
N VAL A 189 -16.55 15.01 0.62
CA VAL A 189 -16.01 14.77 -0.72
C VAL A 189 -16.53 13.44 -1.27
N ALA A 190 -16.50 12.38 -0.47
CA ALA A 190 -17.05 11.08 -0.87
C ALA A 190 -18.53 11.18 -1.24
N LYS A 191 -19.35 11.86 -0.43
CA LYS A 191 -20.78 12.09 -0.71
C LYS A 191 -21.05 12.95 -1.95
N ALA A 192 -20.11 13.80 -2.33
CA ALA A 192 -20.30 14.77 -3.41
C ALA A 192 -19.83 14.25 -4.79
N HIS A 193 -19.07 13.15 -4.87
CA HIS A 193 -18.57 12.65 -6.14
C HIS A 193 -19.73 12.20 -7.06
N LYS A 194 -19.50 12.25 -8.35
CA LYS A 194 -20.51 11.94 -9.38
C LYS A 194 -20.05 10.88 -10.36
N ALA A 195 -18.79 10.58 -10.33
CA ALA A 195 -18.12 9.58 -11.13
C ALA A 195 -16.82 9.19 -10.43
N HIS A 196 -16.17 8.14 -10.86
CA HIS A 196 -14.86 7.75 -10.36
C HIS A 196 -14.03 7.07 -11.45
N ILE A 197 -12.72 7.20 -11.35
CA ILE A 197 -11.78 6.46 -12.19
C ILE A 197 -11.28 5.28 -11.36
N VAL A 198 -11.57 4.08 -11.82
CA VAL A 198 -11.00 2.85 -11.25
C VAL A 198 -9.62 2.63 -11.84
N VAL A 199 -8.64 2.36 -11.00
CA VAL A 199 -7.31 1.91 -11.38
C VAL A 199 -7.11 0.52 -10.83
N ALA A 200 -6.71 -0.43 -11.67
CA ALA A 200 -6.37 -1.78 -11.26
C ALA A 200 -5.07 -2.24 -11.91
N VAL A 201 -4.28 -3.03 -11.17
CA VAL A 201 -3.05 -3.64 -11.69
C VAL A 201 -3.10 -5.14 -11.48
N LEU A 202 -3.11 -5.89 -12.58
CA LEU A 202 -3.06 -7.34 -12.61
C LEU A 202 -1.65 -7.81 -12.98
N GLY A 203 -1.23 -8.98 -12.48
CA GLY A 203 0.10 -9.53 -12.77
C GLY A 203 0.39 -10.78 -11.96
N GLU A 204 1.62 -11.27 -12.08
CA GLU A 204 2.11 -12.46 -11.37
C GLU A 204 2.18 -12.22 -9.86
N GLU A 205 1.90 -13.25 -9.06
CA GLU A 205 1.90 -13.17 -7.59
C GLU A 205 3.28 -12.85 -6.99
N GLU A 206 4.35 -13.20 -7.69
CA GLU A 206 5.72 -12.95 -7.19
C GLU A 206 6.14 -11.48 -7.31
N LYS A 207 5.33 -10.61 -7.94
CA LYS A 207 5.67 -9.19 -8.20
C LYS A 207 4.81 -8.19 -7.43
N LEU A 208 4.35 -8.53 -6.23
CA LEU A 208 3.42 -7.70 -5.47
C LEU A 208 3.94 -6.27 -5.25
N LEU A 209 5.19 -6.11 -4.86
CA LEU A 209 5.78 -4.80 -4.63
C LEU A 209 5.81 -3.93 -5.91
N GLU A 210 6.18 -4.53 -7.05
CA GLU A 210 6.20 -3.82 -8.34
C GLU A 210 4.79 -3.47 -8.81
N ARG A 211 3.81 -4.34 -8.54
CA ARG A 211 2.39 -4.05 -8.80
C ARG A 211 1.90 -2.88 -7.95
N GLY A 212 2.23 -2.85 -6.67
CA GLY A 212 1.93 -1.72 -5.77
C GLY A 212 2.55 -0.41 -6.25
N LYS A 213 3.83 -0.44 -6.69
CA LYS A 213 4.50 0.73 -7.27
C LYS A 213 3.82 1.21 -8.55
N LEU A 214 3.45 0.30 -9.47
CA LEU A 214 2.76 0.65 -10.71
C LEU A 214 1.37 1.23 -10.42
N PHE A 215 0.62 0.60 -9.52
CA PHE A 215 -0.68 1.08 -9.05
C PHE A 215 -0.59 2.50 -8.50
N THR A 216 0.34 2.76 -7.58
CA THR A 216 0.53 4.09 -6.97
C THR A 216 0.86 5.16 -8.00
N LYS A 217 1.74 4.87 -8.96
CA LYS A 217 2.09 5.80 -10.05
C LYS A 217 0.85 6.15 -10.90
N ALA A 218 0.05 5.14 -11.24
CA ALA A 218 -1.15 5.34 -12.04
C ALA A 218 -2.23 6.14 -11.27
N MET A 219 -2.45 5.81 -10.00
CA MET A 219 -3.36 6.56 -9.12
C MET A 219 -2.94 8.04 -8.99
N ALA A 220 -1.65 8.30 -8.76
CA ALA A 220 -1.13 9.67 -8.66
C ALA A 220 -1.33 10.48 -9.94
N VAL A 221 -1.18 9.86 -11.11
CA VAL A 221 -1.50 10.53 -12.39
C VAL A 221 -3.00 10.78 -12.54
N CYS A 222 -3.85 9.84 -12.12
CA CYS A 222 -5.31 10.04 -12.12
C CYS A 222 -5.74 11.18 -11.17
N CYS A 223 -5.03 11.41 -10.06
CA CYS A 223 -5.27 12.56 -9.16
C CYS A 223 -5.14 13.91 -9.87
N LYS A 224 -4.35 14.02 -10.94
CA LYS A 224 -4.15 15.23 -11.71
C LYS A 224 -5.28 15.55 -12.69
N GLN A 225 -6.25 14.66 -12.82
CA GLN A 225 -7.42 14.92 -13.63
C GLN A 225 -8.20 16.11 -13.08
N LYS A 226 -8.68 16.97 -13.96
CA LYS A 226 -9.30 18.27 -13.64
C LYS A 226 -10.39 18.21 -12.59
N TYR A 227 -11.13 17.12 -12.54
CA TYR A 227 -12.30 16.95 -11.68
C TYR A 227 -12.06 16.00 -10.50
N ALA A 228 -10.81 15.57 -10.29
CA ALA A 228 -10.43 14.74 -9.15
C ALA A 228 -10.64 15.50 -7.83
N THR A 229 -11.30 14.86 -6.89
CA THR A 229 -11.66 15.44 -5.58
C THR A 229 -11.26 14.59 -4.40
N GLY A 230 -11.05 13.28 -4.58
CA GLY A 230 -10.65 12.34 -3.55
C GLY A 230 -10.02 11.09 -4.13
N VAL A 231 -9.36 10.30 -3.31
CA VAL A 231 -8.76 9.00 -3.67
C VAL A 231 -9.25 7.96 -2.69
N TYR A 232 -9.98 6.97 -3.17
CA TYR A 232 -10.46 5.86 -2.36
C TYR A 232 -9.58 4.62 -2.59
N THR A 233 -8.84 4.22 -1.58
CA THR A 233 -8.00 3.02 -1.55
C THR A 233 -7.66 2.66 -0.10
N SER A 234 -7.27 1.41 0.17
CA SER A 234 -6.87 0.94 1.50
C SER A 234 -7.90 1.27 2.60
N GLY A 235 -9.19 1.13 2.29
CA GLY A 235 -10.30 1.37 3.23
C GLY A 235 -10.46 2.81 3.70
N VAL A 236 -9.92 3.81 2.97
CA VAL A 236 -9.96 5.24 3.34
C VAL A 236 -10.10 6.12 2.11
N VAL A 237 -10.59 7.34 2.30
CA VAL A 237 -10.58 8.38 1.25
C VAL A 237 -9.53 9.43 1.59
N PHE A 238 -8.55 9.62 0.69
CA PHE A 238 -7.45 10.58 0.85
C PHE A 238 -7.66 11.85 0.03
N GLU A 239 -7.01 12.95 0.44
CA GLU A 239 -6.87 14.13 -0.40
C GLU A 239 -5.93 13.82 -1.59
N PRO A 240 -6.30 14.19 -2.85
CA PRO A 240 -5.47 13.87 -4.02
C PRO A 240 -4.04 14.38 -3.93
N ARG A 241 -3.81 15.60 -3.43
CA ARG A 241 -2.47 16.17 -3.30
C ARG A 241 -1.60 15.47 -2.27
N PHE A 242 -2.21 15.01 -1.17
CA PHE A 242 -1.53 14.21 -0.17
C PHE A 242 -1.08 12.88 -0.79
N TYR A 243 -1.98 12.20 -1.52
CA TYR A 243 -1.66 10.94 -2.20
C TYR A 243 -0.54 11.12 -3.25
N GLU A 244 -0.59 12.19 -4.07
CA GLU A 244 0.44 12.53 -5.05
C GLU A 244 1.80 12.80 -4.38
N GLY A 245 1.82 13.57 -3.29
CA GLY A 245 3.04 13.90 -2.55
C GLY A 245 3.76 12.67 -2.02
N LEU A 246 3.01 11.71 -1.49
CA LEU A 246 3.57 10.42 -1.03
C LEU A 246 4.03 9.55 -2.20
N ALA A 247 3.28 9.52 -3.32
CA ALA A 247 3.68 8.77 -4.51
C ALA A 247 5.03 9.25 -5.07
N ASP A 248 5.37 10.53 -4.90
CA ASP A 248 6.65 11.10 -5.34
C ASP A 248 7.87 10.49 -4.60
N MET A 249 7.68 9.82 -3.46
CA MET A 249 8.72 9.04 -2.79
C MET A 249 9.31 7.95 -3.71
N LEU A 250 8.48 7.36 -4.59
CA LEU A 250 8.94 6.38 -5.59
C LEU A 250 9.99 6.95 -6.57
N LYS A 251 10.07 8.27 -6.75
CA LYS A 251 11.10 8.92 -7.58
C LYS A 251 12.48 8.89 -6.91
N LYS A 252 12.51 8.66 -5.59
CA LYS A 252 13.71 8.51 -4.78
C LYS A 252 13.99 7.06 -4.39
N ASP A 253 13.23 6.11 -4.94
CA ASP A 253 13.29 4.68 -4.61
C ASP A 253 12.83 4.34 -3.17
N GLU A 254 12.02 5.21 -2.59
CA GLU A 254 11.40 5.04 -1.27
C GLU A 254 9.98 4.49 -1.40
N LEU A 255 9.52 3.70 -0.43
CA LEU A 255 8.18 3.11 -0.46
C LEU A 255 7.14 4.09 0.09
N PRO A 256 6.06 4.37 -0.64
CA PRO A 256 4.99 5.25 -0.19
C PRO A 256 4.02 4.49 0.74
N ILE A 257 4.49 4.10 1.92
CA ILE A 257 3.79 3.21 2.85
C ILE A 257 2.39 3.72 3.18
N PHE A 258 2.22 5.01 3.39
CA PHE A 258 0.92 5.62 3.68
C PHE A 258 -0.08 5.61 2.50
N ASN A 259 0.38 5.35 1.27
CA ASN A 259 -0.53 5.09 0.14
C ASN A 259 -1.00 3.65 0.09
N TRP A 260 -0.30 2.74 0.76
CA TRP A 260 -0.53 1.30 0.71
C TRP A 260 -1.19 0.74 1.95
N VAL A 261 -0.82 1.30 3.10
CA VAL A 261 -1.25 0.81 4.41
C VAL A 261 -1.89 1.95 5.19
N TRP A 262 -3.09 1.72 5.67
CA TRP A 262 -3.73 2.61 6.62
C TRP A 262 -3.33 2.23 8.05
N PHE A 263 -3.05 3.24 8.87
CA PHE A 263 -2.72 3.10 10.28
C PHE A 263 -3.90 3.60 11.10
N GLY A 264 -4.79 2.68 11.48
CA GLY A 264 -5.95 3.00 12.30
C GLY A 264 -5.56 3.17 13.76
N LEU A 265 -6.09 4.22 14.40
CA LEU A 265 -5.83 4.52 15.80
C LEU A 265 -7.15 4.74 16.55
N TYR A 266 -7.31 4.14 17.73
CA TYR A 266 -8.46 4.39 18.57
C TYR A 266 -8.12 4.18 20.05
N ARG A 267 -8.88 4.84 20.97
CA ARG A 267 -8.73 4.68 22.41
C ARG A 267 -9.78 3.72 22.96
N SER A 268 -9.34 2.81 23.81
CA SER A 268 -10.18 1.91 24.62
C SER A 268 -10.02 2.20 26.12
N GLU A 269 -10.71 1.46 26.98
CA GLU A 269 -10.51 1.55 28.44
C GLU A 269 -9.08 1.13 28.86
N GLY A 270 -8.40 0.32 28.05
CA GLY A 270 -7.05 -0.19 28.32
C GLY A 270 -5.92 0.71 27.85
N GLY A 271 -6.17 1.70 27.02
CA GLY A 271 -5.15 2.59 26.44
C GLY A 271 -5.39 2.93 24.98
N LEU A 272 -4.34 3.36 24.29
CA LEU A 272 -4.33 3.57 22.86
C LEU A 272 -4.13 2.24 22.14
N ASN A 273 -4.82 2.05 21.02
CA ASN A 273 -4.67 0.91 20.14
C ASN A 273 -4.36 1.40 18.74
N GLY A 274 -3.52 0.68 18.02
CA GLY A 274 -3.20 0.93 16.62
C GLY A 274 -3.22 -0.35 15.82
N TYR A 275 -3.54 -0.25 14.53
CA TYR A 275 -3.52 -1.39 13.61
C TYR A 275 -3.15 -0.96 12.20
N THR A 276 -2.62 -1.89 11.43
CA THR A 276 -2.41 -1.74 10.00
C THR A 276 -3.60 -2.28 9.22
N TYR A 277 -3.85 -1.76 8.03
CA TYR A 277 -4.83 -2.27 7.07
C TYR A 277 -4.30 -2.06 5.64
N GLY A 278 -4.11 -3.15 4.89
CA GLY A 278 -3.54 -3.17 3.55
C GLY A 278 -2.21 -3.93 3.42
N MET A 279 -1.70 -4.53 4.52
CA MET A 279 -0.52 -5.41 4.47
C MET A 279 -0.83 -6.72 3.74
N ASP A 280 -2.05 -7.22 3.85
CA ASP A 280 -2.57 -8.43 3.22
C ASP A 280 -2.47 -8.38 1.69
N VAL A 281 -2.68 -7.22 1.07
CA VAL A 281 -2.49 -7.02 -0.38
C VAL A 281 -1.07 -7.41 -0.84
N PHE A 282 -0.09 -7.26 0.05
CA PHE A 282 1.31 -7.67 -0.18
C PHE A 282 1.61 -9.08 0.34
N GLY A 283 0.59 -9.84 0.74
CA GLY A 283 0.74 -11.18 1.31
C GLY A 283 1.40 -11.20 2.68
N LYS A 284 1.24 -10.10 3.46
CA LYS A 284 1.73 -9.98 4.82
C LYS A 284 0.56 -9.89 5.79
N GLU A 285 0.71 -10.44 7.00
CA GLU A 285 -0.32 -10.34 8.02
C GLU A 285 -0.41 -8.91 8.57
N GLU A 286 -1.62 -8.48 8.91
CA GLU A 286 -1.85 -7.20 9.56
C GLU A 286 -1.27 -7.19 10.97
N MET A 287 -0.85 -6.02 11.43
CA MET A 287 -0.24 -5.82 12.74
C MET A 287 -1.17 -5.01 13.66
N GLU A 288 -1.22 -5.36 14.92
CA GLU A 288 -1.96 -4.62 15.94
C GLU A 288 -1.07 -4.36 17.16
N VAL A 289 -1.13 -3.15 17.68
CA VAL A 289 -0.61 -2.78 19.01
C VAL A 289 -1.80 -2.46 19.90
N LEU A 290 -1.90 -3.11 21.04
CA LEU A 290 -3.08 -3.01 21.91
C LEU A 290 -2.71 -2.44 23.28
N ASN A 291 -3.56 -1.52 23.79
CA ASN A 291 -3.52 -1.00 25.16
C ASN A 291 -2.17 -0.38 25.55
N THR A 292 -1.57 0.40 24.65
CA THR A 292 -0.33 1.13 24.96
C THR A 292 -0.60 2.50 25.59
N ASP A 293 0.38 3.00 26.34
CA ASP A 293 0.40 4.37 26.90
C ASP A 293 1.05 5.39 25.93
N ALA A 294 1.40 4.96 24.70
CA ALA A 294 2.03 5.79 23.68
C ALA A 294 1.13 6.97 23.25
N GLU A 295 1.75 8.01 22.70
CA GLU A 295 1.04 9.05 22.00
C GLU A 295 0.62 8.59 20.58
N PRO A 296 -0.48 9.13 20.01
CA PRO A 296 -1.00 8.67 18.74
C PRO A 296 0.01 8.76 17.58
N GLU A 297 0.80 9.80 17.53
CA GLU A 297 1.84 10.00 16.52
C GLU A 297 2.95 8.96 16.65
N GLU A 298 3.45 8.75 17.85
CA GLU A 298 4.48 7.77 18.16
C GLU A 298 4.05 6.36 17.73
N LEU A 299 2.82 5.95 18.08
CA LEU A 299 2.29 4.65 17.72
C LEU A 299 2.11 4.49 16.19
N ARG A 300 1.60 5.53 15.53
CA ARG A 300 1.46 5.54 14.06
C ARG A 300 2.82 5.35 13.38
N ASP A 301 3.82 6.13 13.79
CA ASP A 301 5.15 6.14 13.19
C ASP A 301 5.91 4.84 13.46
N PHE A 302 5.70 4.25 14.64
CA PHE A 302 6.17 2.90 14.94
C PHE A 302 5.59 1.85 13.99
N LEU A 303 4.26 1.81 13.83
CA LEU A 303 3.61 0.86 12.91
C LEU A 303 4.02 1.11 11.45
N ALA A 304 4.17 2.37 11.04
CA ALA A 304 4.61 2.72 9.69
C ALA A 304 6.06 2.26 9.42
N SER A 305 6.94 2.40 10.41
CA SER A 305 8.32 1.92 10.33
C SER A 305 8.39 0.39 10.24
N LEU A 306 7.56 -0.32 11.01
CA LEU A 306 7.46 -1.79 10.90
C LEU A 306 6.92 -2.22 9.53
N ALA A 307 5.85 -1.61 9.05
CA ALA A 307 5.28 -1.91 7.74
C ALA A 307 6.30 -1.65 6.62
N SER A 308 7.02 -0.52 6.70
CA SER A 308 8.10 -0.19 5.76
C SER A 308 9.19 -1.27 5.75
N TYR A 309 9.65 -1.68 6.92
CA TYR A 309 10.66 -2.73 7.05
C TYR A 309 10.17 -4.07 6.48
N VAL A 310 8.96 -4.49 6.85
CA VAL A 310 8.37 -5.77 6.39
C VAL A 310 8.25 -5.79 4.87
N LEU A 311 7.78 -4.70 4.25
CA LEU A 311 7.59 -4.63 2.80
C LEU A 311 8.90 -4.41 2.04
N ALA A 312 9.81 -3.54 2.52
CA ALA A 312 11.06 -3.25 1.84
C ALA A 312 12.04 -4.44 1.85
N CYS A 313 12.06 -5.19 2.95
CA CYS A 313 12.96 -6.33 3.13
C CYS A 313 12.28 -7.68 2.81
N ASP A 314 11.02 -7.69 2.40
CA ASP A 314 10.21 -8.89 2.17
C ASP A 314 10.22 -9.86 3.36
N VAL A 315 10.18 -9.35 4.58
CA VAL A 315 10.22 -10.15 5.81
C VAL A 315 8.84 -10.74 6.11
N THR A 316 8.81 -11.97 6.62
CA THR A 316 7.60 -12.58 7.19
C THR A 316 7.81 -12.73 8.68
N LEU A 317 7.08 -11.96 9.47
CA LEU A 317 7.12 -12.03 10.93
C LEU A 317 6.37 -13.27 11.43
N GLN A 318 6.87 -13.91 12.50
CA GLN A 318 6.30 -15.13 13.02
C GLN A 318 5.93 -15.02 14.51
N ASP A 319 4.95 -15.83 14.91
CA ASP A 319 4.57 -15.97 16.32
C ASP A 319 5.76 -16.36 17.18
N GLY A 320 5.93 -15.67 18.31
CA GLY A 320 7.00 -15.91 19.28
C GLY A 320 8.34 -15.23 18.94
N GLU A 321 8.46 -14.56 17.80
CA GLU A 321 9.63 -13.73 17.48
C GLU A 321 9.60 -12.41 18.25
N THR A 322 10.70 -11.68 18.13
CA THR A 322 10.78 -10.30 18.61
C THR A 322 11.32 -9.40 17.50
N ILE A 323 10.76 -8.20 17.41
CA ILE A 323 11.23 -7.16 16.49
C ILE A 323 11.62 -5.92 17.30
N GLY A 324 12.54 -5.11 16.78
CA GLY A 324 12.96 -3.86 17.43
C GLY A 324 14.01 -3.15 16.60
N PHE A 325 14.17 -1.86 16.85
CA PHE A 325 15.11 -0.99 16.11
C PHE A 325 16.51 -0.97 16.76
N SER A 326 16.66 -1.52 17.97
CA SER A 326 17.93 -1.64 18.66
C SER A 326 18.02 -2.93 19.49
N ALA A 327 19.21 -3.21 20.05
CA ALA A 327 19.43 -4.41 20.89
C ALA A 327 18.59 -4.40 22.19
N ASP A 328 18.27 -3.23 22.70
CA ASP A 328 17.52 -3.02 23.94
C ASP A 328 16.02 -2.76 23.67
N ASP A 329 15.66 -2.44 22.43
CA ASP A 329 14.30 -2.21 21.98
C ASP A 329 13.75 -3.52 21.37
N LYS A 330 12.99 -4.26 22.17
CA LYS A 330 12.46 -5.58 21.78
C LYS A 330 10.96 -5.65 21.99
N HIS A 331 10.26 -5.74 20.91
CA HIS A 331 8.82 -5.91 20.87
C HIS A 331 8.48 -7.38 20.57
N THR A 332 7.67 -7.99 21.42
CA THR A 332 7.22 -9.38 21.21
C THR A 332 6.18 -9.45 20.12
N ILE A 333 6.22 -10.50 19.32
CA ILE A 333 5.22 -10.80 18.31
C ILE A 333 4.39 -12.00 18.78
N THR A 334 3.07 -11.86 18.76
CA THR A 334 2.13 -12.94 19.05
C THR A 334 1.02 -12.96 18.02
N ARG A 335 0.77 -14.12 17.44
CA ARG A 335 -0.30 -14.31 16.43
C ARG A 335 -1.59 -14.73 17.12
N SER A 336 -2.68 -14.02 16.88
CA SER A 336 -4.00 -14.33 17.45
C SER A 336 -5.12 -13.69 16.62
N PRO A 337 -6.40 -14.09 16.81
CA PRO A 337 -7.54 -13.44 16.18
C PRO A 337 -7.53 -11.92 16.30
N GLY A 338 -8.06 -11.22 15.28
CA GLY A 338 -8.18 -9.77 15.26
C GLY A 338 -8.89 -9.20 16.50
N VAL A 339 -8.51 -7.99 16.87
CA VAL A 339 -9.14 -7.23 17.96
C VAL A 339 -9.63 -5.87 17.45
N SER A 340 -8.79 -5.19 16.69
CA SER A 340 -9.15 -3.96 15.95
C SER A 340 -9.72 -4.28 14.57
N LEU A 341 -9.35 -5.42 14.05
CA LEU A 341 -9.81 -6.03 12.80
C LEU A 341 -10.79 -7.16 13.12
N PRO A 342 -11.52 -7.71 12.12
CA PRO A 342 -12.45 -8.82 12.35
C PRO A 342 -11.82 -9.99 13.10
N GLU A 343 -12.59 -10.60 14.02
CA GLU A 343 -12.12 -11.71 14.87
C GLU A 343 -11.73 -12.95 14.05
N GLU A 344 -12.31 -13.09 12.87
CA GLU A 344 -12.03 -14.17 11.90
C GLU A 344 -10.63 -14.04 11.30
N GLN A 345 -10.12 -12.80 11.16
CA GLN A 345 -8.80 -12.53 10.61
C GLN A 345 -7.72 -12.72 11.67
N MET A 346 -6.70 -13.54 11.39
CA MET A 346 -5.52 -13.67 12.23
C MET A 346 -4.58 -12.47 12.02
N THR A 347 -4.08 -11.89 13.07
CA THR A 347 -3.19 -10.73 13.04
C THR A 347 -2.00 -10.90 13.99
N LEU A 348 -0.95 -10.12 13.76
CA LEU A 348 0.24 -10.08 14.61
C LEU A 348 0.09 -8.99 15.67
N LYS A 349 0.03 -9.40 16.94
CA LYS A 349 0.04 -8.46 18.06
C LYS A 349 1.47 -8.10 18.40
N ILE A 350 1.81 -6.84 18.25
CA ILE A 350 3.14 -6.32 18.55
C ILE A 350 3.10 -5.71 19.95
N GLY A 351 3.89 -6.27 20.86
CA GLY A 351 4.03 -5.72 22.21
C GLY A 351 4.82 -4.42 22.16
N TYR A 352 4.19 -3.29 22.45
CA TYR A 352 4.82 -1.98 22.41
C TYR A 352 4.70 -1.27 23.75
N GLU A 353 5.84 -0.97 24.35
CA GLU A 353 5.93 -0.13 25.54
C GLU A 353 6.74 1.12 25.15
N PRO A 354 6.16 2.33 25.28
CA PRO A 354 6.88 3.56 24.98
C PRO A 354 8.11 3.68 25.88
N ILE A 355 9.19 4.19 25.34
CA ILE A 355 10.42 4.44 26.12
C ILE A 355 10.08 5.49 27.17
N LYS A 356 9.87 5.08 28.40
CA LYS A 356 9.69 6.01 29.52
C LYS A 356 11.01 6.69 29.76
N GLY A 357 11.11 7.95 29.37
CA GLY A 357 12.21 8.80 29.81
C GLY A 357 12.32 8.73 31.34
N ASP A 358 13.53 8.58 31.85
CA ASP A 358 13.80 8.45 33.27
C ASP A 358 13.17 9.64 34.06
N PRO A 359 12.28 9.44 35.02
CA PRO A 359 11.60 10.53 35.73
C PRO A 359 12.46 11.25 36.76
N GLU A 360 13.78 11.15 36.70
CA GLU A 360 14.69 11.78 37.66
C GLU A 360 15.62 12.80 37.01
N ASP A 361 15.09 13.90 36.44
CA ASP A 361 15.82 15.17 36.42
C ASP A 361 14.88 16.42 36.38
N ASP A 362 13.86 16.41 37.23
CA ASP A 362 13.04 17.59 37.46
C ASP A 362 13.50 18.29 38.77
N SER A 363 14.71 18.84 38.75
CA SER A 363 15.19 19.76 39.77
C SER A 363 15.99 20.93 39.19
N CYS A 364 15.35 21.78 38.43
CA CYS A 364 15.79 23.15 38.24
C CYS A 364 14.61 24.09 38.47
N ASP A 365 14.57 24.59 39.71
CA ASP A 365 13.80 25.70 40.21
C ASP A 365 13.99 26.95 39.31
N HIS A 366 12.96 27.35 38.56
CA HIS A 366 12.80 28.69 38.05
C HIS A 366 11.36 29.18 38.25
N SER A 367 11.26 30.01 39.28
CA SER A 367 10.14 30.87 39.57
C SER A 367 9.96 31.94 38.49
N ASP A 368 8.69 32.18 38.20
CA ASP A 368 7.99 33.42 37.81
C ASP A 368 7.78 33.77 36.33
N ASN A 369 6.49 33.71 36.01
CA ASN A 369 5.69 34.65 35.20
C ASN A 369 5.80 34.61 33.66
N ASP A 370 4.77 34.20 32.99
CA ASP A 370 3.69 35.04 32.45
C ASP A 370 2.91 34.35 31.33
N ASP A 371 1.62 34.49 31.36
CA ASP A 371 0.65 34.03 30.35
C ASP A 371 1.06 34.31 28.92
N THR A 372 1.24 33.27 28.07
CA THR A 372 0.86 33.30 26.65
C THR A 372 0.64 31.91 26.10
N GLN A 373 -0.43 31.70 25.42
CA GLN A 373 -0.97 30.62 24.62
C GLN A 373 0.10 29.72 24.01
N ASP A 374 0.12 28.44 24.42
CA ASP A 374 0.91 27.36 23.82
C ASP A 374 0.28 26.99 22.47
N GLU A 375 0.86 27.49 21.39
CA GLU A 375 0.90 26.78 20.12
C GLU A 375 1.98 25.73 20.28
N GLU A 376 1.61 24.44 20.31
CA GLU A 376 2.57 23.32 20.33
C GLU A 376 3.37 23.38 19.03
N GLU A 377 4.55 23.92 19.10
CA GLU A 377 5.59 23.90 18.08
C GLU A 377 6.03 22.43 17.92
N PHE A 378 5.79 21.84 16.74
CA PHE A 378 6.48 20.63 16.33
C PHE A 378 7.99 20.79 16.57
N SER A 379 8.58 20.01 17.45
CA SER A 379 10.02 20.03 17.63
C SER A 379 10.64 19.45 16.36
N ASN A 380 11.25 20.30 15.56
CA ASN A 380 12.10 19.86 14.46
C ASN A 380 13.25 19.03 15.06
N PRO A 381 13.68 17.93 14.38
CA PRO A 381 14.83 17.17 14.83
C PRO A 381 16.04 18.05 15.03
N GLU A 382 16.87 17.73 16.02
CA GLU A 382 18.15 18.43 16.20
C GLU A 382 19.01 18.18 14.96
N VAL A 383 19.34 19.24 14.25
CA VAL A 383 20.17 19.20 13.05
C VAL A 383 21.33 20.16 13.20
N TYR A 384 22.45 19.85 12.56
CA TYR A 384 23.51 20.81 12.44
C TYR A 384 23.07 22.06 11.68
N THR A 385 23.54 23.22 12.10
CA THR A 385 23.51 24.42 11.26
C THR A 385 24.43 24.27 10.05
N GLU A 386 24.19 25.03 8.99
CA GLU A 386 25.06 25.02 7.79
C GLU A 386 26.55 25.26 8.13
N GLU A 387 26.86 26.14 9.06
CA GLU A 387 28.21 26.39 9.54
C GLU A 387 28.81 25.18 10.31
N GLU A 388 27.99 24.46 11.07
CA GLU A 388 28.40 23.25 11.78
C GLU A 388 28.63 22.09 10.82
N MET A 389 27.78 21.91 9.81
CA MET A 389 27.97 20.92 8.74
C MET A 389 29.26 21.15 7.97
N GLU A 390 29.50 22.39 7.53
CA GLU A 390 30.78 22.75 6.86
C GLU A 390 32.00 22.48 7.74
N ALA A 391 31.88 22.71 9.04
CA ALA A 391 33.00 22.47 9.99
C ALA A 391 33.28 20.97 10.17
N VAL A 392 32.24 20.13 10.26
CA VAL A 392 32.34 18.66 10.36
C VAL A 392 32.88 18.09 9.05
N GLU A 393 32.32 18.50 7.89
CA GLU A 393 32.80 18.07 6.57
C GLU A 393 34.28 18.44 6.37
N GLY A 394 34.67 19.69 6.69
CA GLY A 394 36.07 20.12 6.63
C GLY A 394 36.98 19.32 7.55
N HIS A 395 36.51 18.87 8.71
CA HIS A 395 37.22 17.99 9.61
C HIS A 395 37.37 16.58 9.01
N ILE A 396 36.32 16.02 8.44
CA ILE A 396 36.35 14.73 7.73
C ILE A 396 37.34 14.79 6.59
N GLU A 397 37.28 15.82 5.74
CA GLU A 397 38.21 16.00 4.63
C GLU A 397 39.69 16.13 5.10
N GLN A 398 39.91 16.83 6.17
CA GLN A 398 41.27 17.03 6.71
C GLN A 398 41.90 15.73 7.23
N TYR A 399 41.13 14.85 7.87
CA TYR A 399 41.68 13.67 8.56
C TYR A 399 41.45 12.36 7.84
N PHE A 400 40.33 12.26 7.11
CA PHE A 400 39.94 11.04 6.40
C PHE A 400 40.00 11.18 4.87
N GLY A 401 39.97 12.40 4.32
CA GLY A 401 40.02 12.68 2.90
C GLY A 401 38.66 13.10 2.34
N LYS A 402 38.65 13.40 1.05
CA LYS A 402 37.49 13.98 0.40
C LYS A 402 36.28 13.05 0.45
N VAL A 403 35.12 13.58 0.88
CA VAL A 403 33.84 12.90 0.82
C VAL A 403 33.44 12.79 -0.64
N GLU A 404 33.09 11.57 -1.09
CA GLU A 404 32.68 11.30 -2.47
C GLU A 404 31.17 11.08 -2.59
N ASN A 405 30.58 10.43 -1.59
CA ASN A 405 29.14 10.19 -1.51
C ASN A 405 28.65 10.41 -0.08
N VAL A 406 27.38 10.76 0.06
CA VAL A 406 26.66 10.86 1.33
C VAL A 406 25.42 9.99 1.26
N PHE A 407 25.23 9.13 2.25
CA PHE A 407 23.98 8.40 2.45
C PHE A 407 23.13 9.23 3.40
N HIS A 408 22.05 9.79 2.88
CA HIS A 408 21.13 10.62 3.66
C HIS A 408 20.13 9.77 4.43
N GLU A 409 19.95 10.10 5.70
CA GLU A 409 18.85 9.57 6.48
C GLU A 409 17.53 10.19 5.98
N LEU A 410 16.51 9.37 5.78
CA LEU A 410 15.27 9.81 5.16
C LEU A 410 14.17 10.13 6.16
N VAL A 411 14.26 9.59 7.38
CA VAL A 411 13.29 9.81 8.46
C VAL A 411 14.05 9.89 9.77
N SER A 412 14.12 11.07 10.34
CA SER A 412 14.80 11.32 11.62
C SER A 412 13.79 11.86 12.63
N PRO A 413 13.36 11.04 13.61
CA PRO A 413 12.43 11.54 14.62
C PRO A 413 13.06 12.56 15.58
N ASP A 414 14.32 12.35 15.96
CA ASP A 414 15.00 13.15 16.98
C ASP A 414 16.29 13.82 16.50
N ILE A 415 17.16 13.07 15.84
CA ILE A 415 18.46 13.53 15.34
C ILE A 415 18.61 13.10 13.89
N HIS A 416 18.92 14.03 12.99
CA HIS A 416 19.21 13.70 11.61
C HIS A 416 20.68 13.30 11.46
N VAL A 417 20.94 12.07 10.95
CA VAL A 417 22.29 11.53 10.80
C VAL A 417 22.53 11.05 9.39
N ASP A 418 23.38 11.75 8.67
CA ASP A 418 23.89 11.30 7.38
C ASP A 418 25.17 10.49 7.54
N ILE A 419 25.53 9.67 6.55
CA ILE A 419 26.77 8.91 6.51
C ILE A 419 27.63 9.39 5.33
N CYS A 420 28.73 10.05 5.63
CA CYS A 420 29.71 10.49 4.65
C CYS A 420 30.66 9.35 4.28
N MET A 421 30.82 9.08 2.99
CA MET A 421 31.73 8.06 2.48
C MET A 421 33.01 8.70 1.89
N VAL A 422 34.13 8.25 2.40
CA VAL A 422 35.48 8.63 1.90
C VAL A 422 36.12 7.40 1.24
N PRO A 423 36.46 7.47 -0.07
CA PRO A 423 36.97 6.33 -0.80
C PRO A 423 38.43 5.99 -0.43
N PRO A 424 38.89 4.76 -0.77
CA PRO A 424 40.30 4.38 -0.64
C PRO A 424 41.24 5.28 -1.46
N THR A 425 42.47 5.42 -0.99
CA THR A 425 43.55 6.10 -1.70
C THR A 425 44.79 5.21 -1.76
N GLU A 426 45.84 5.61 -2.51
CA GLU A 426 47.10 4.86 -2.54
C GLU A 426 47.77 4.76 -1.15
N GLU A 427 47.50 5.70 -0.25
CA GLU A 427 48.07 5.74 1.10
C GLU A 427 47.16 5.06 2.13
N ARG A 428 45.88 4.89 1.80
CA ARG A 428 44.85 4.35 2.67
C ARG A 428 43.96 3.38 1.88
N ASP A 429 44.21 2.11 1.99
CA ASP A 429 43.56 1.03 1.24
C ASP A 429 42.29 0.55 1.93
N TYR A 430 41.37 1.48 2.25
CA TYR A 430 40.07 1.21 2.82
C TYR A 430 39.10 2.39 2.64
N TYR A 431 37.78 2.09 2.59
CA TYR A 431 36.74 3.11 2.72
C TYR A 431 36.64 3.58 4.17
N THR A 432 36.28 4.84 4.37
CA THR A 432 35.88 5.34 5.69
C THR A 432 34.46 5.84 5.58
N LEU A 433 33.54 5.30 6.40
CA LEU A 433 32.24 5.86 6.61
C LEU A 433 32.24 6.66 7.89
N VAL A 434 31.71 7.89 7.86
CA VAL A 434 31.65 8.79 9.01
C VAL A 434 30.26 9.35 9.13
N THR A 435 29.64 9.27 10.32
CA THR A 435 28.37 9.94 10.57
C THR A 435 28.54 11.46 10.48
N MET A 436 27.47 12.14 10.10
CA MET A 436 27.37 13.60 10.12
C MET A 436 25.96 13.98 10.59
N GLY A 437 25.88 14.49 11.79
CA GLY A 437 24.62 14.84 12.45
C GLY A 437 24.50 14.36 13.89
N MET A 438 25.12 13.23 14.27
CA MET A 438 25.10 12.76 15.65
C MET A 438 25.54 13.81 16.66
N GLY A 439 26.54 14.60 16.30
CA GLY A 439 27.04 15.65 17.15
C GLY A 439 26.13 16.89 17.23
N ALA A 440 25.01 16.96 16.52
CA ALA A 440 24.01 18.00 16.75
C ALA A 440 23.42 17.85 18.17
N HIS A 441 23.20 16.61 18.58
CA HIS A 441 22.77 16.28 19.95
C HIS A 441 23.96 16.26 20.93
N ARG A 442 23.75 16.75 22.17
CA ARG A 442 24.77 16.68 23.21
C ARG A 442 24.68 15.40 23.99
N MET A 443 25.72 14.60 23.96
CA MET A 443 25.83 13.40 24.79
C MET A 443 25.98 13.75 26.28
N ASN A 444 25.42 12.92 27.12
CA ASN A 444 25.58 13.02 28.58
C ASN A 444 26.96 12.52 28.97
N VAL A 445 27.90 13.46 29.22
CA VAL A 445 29.28 13.15 29.57
C VAL A 445 29.49 13.34 31.08
N PRO A 446 30.14 12.38 31.80
CA PRO A 446 30.45 12.53 33.20
C PRO A 446 31.21 13.83 33.50
N VAL A 447 30.90 14.47 34.61
CA VAL A 447 31.45 15.77 35.01
C VAL A 447 32.98 15.76 35.05
N GLU A 448 33.60 14.62 35.35
CA GLU A 448 35.04 14.42 35.37
C GLU A 448 35.69 14.56 33.99
N LEU A 449 34.93 14.38 32.92
CA LEU A 449 35.37 14.47 31.52
C LEU A 449 34.98 15.78 30.85
N ALA A 450 34.24 16.66 31.51
CA ALA A 450 33.74 17.92 30.92
C ALA A 450 34.85 18.83 30.41
N GLU A 451 36.07 18.78 30.99
CA GLU A 451 37.22 19.56 30.51
C GLU A 451 37.69 19.14 29.11
N TYR A 452 37.37 17.92 28.66
CA TYR A 452 37.79 17.40 27.35
C TYR A 452 36.78 17.72 26.23
N LYS A 453 35.64 18.33 26.55
CA LYS A 453 34.56 18.72 25.59
C LYS A 453 34.12 17.57 24.69
N LEU A 454 33.78 16.44 25.30
CA LEU A 454 33.40 15.21 24.60
C LEU A 454 31.89 15.10 24.42
N GLU A 455 31.15 16.19 24.62
CA GLU A 455 29.67 16.18 24.54
C GLU A 455 29.13 15.99 23.12
N ARG A 456 29.99 16.14 22.10
CA ARG A 456 29.63 15.99 20.69
C ARG A 456 30.64 15.10 20.00
N ALA A 457 30.18 14.11 19.27
CA ALA A 457 31.03 13.20 18.51
C ALA A 457 30.32 12.66 17.27
N GLU A 458 31.10 12.33 16.26
CA GLU A 458 30.73 11.54 15.13
C GLU A 458 31.39 10.17 15.20
N LEU A 459 30.74 9.12 14.67
CA LEU A 459 31.31 7.79 14.58
C LEU A 459 32.00 7.60 13.22
N ALA A 460 33.04 6.78 13.20
CA ALA A 460 33.71 6.42 11.97
C ALA A 460 34.02 4.92 11.93
N ILE A 461 33.80 4.28 10.79
CA ILE A 461 34.11 2.88 10.54
C ILE A 461 34.95 2.74 9.26
N ALA A 462 35.90 1.83 9.27
CA ALA A 462 36.73 1.50 8.10
C ALA A 462 36.22 0.19 7.47
N LEU A 463 36.02 0.21 6.14
CA LEU A 463 35.64 -0.98 5.35
C LEU A 463 36.73 -1.32 4.34
N PRO A 464 36.96 -2.60 3.99
CA PRO A 464 37.98 -3.01 3.01
C PRO A 464 37.79 -2.30 1.66
N ALA A 465 38.87 -2.03 0.95
CA ALA A 465 38.83 -1.34 -0.36
C ALA A 465 38.11 -2.12 -1.45
N ASP A 466 37.97 -3.44 -1.29
CA ASP A 466 37.21 -4.31 -2.18
C ASP A 466 35.75 -4.46 -1.77
N TRP A 467 35.28 -3.67 -0.80
CA TRP A 467 33.87 -3.59 -0.41
C TRP A 467 33.03 -3.07 -1.56
N LYS A 468 32.00 -3.83 -1.91
CA LYS A 468 31.18 -3.51 -3.06
C LYS A 468 30.05 -2.54 -2.67
N LEU A 469 29.99 -1.42 -3.39
CA LEU A 469 29.00 -0.33 -3.18
C LEU A 469 27.93 -0.30 -4.28
N ASP A 470 27.79 -1.38 -5.06
CA ASP A 470 26.75 -1.48 -6.08
C ASP A 470 25.41 -1.94 -5.46
N GLN A 471 24.30 -1.52 -6.06
CA GLN A 471 22.94 -1.82 -5.59
C GLN A 471 22.65 -3.33 -5.42
N GLU A 472 23.29 -4.19 -6.22
CA GLU A 472 23.09 -5.63 -6.13
C GLU A 472 23.79 -6.21 -4.89
N SER A 473 24.97 -5.69 -4.57
CA SER A 473 25.72 -6.10 -3.38
C SER A 473 25.14 -5.53 -2.09
N MET A 474 24.47 -4.39 -2.14
CA MET A 474 23.73 -3.78 -1.02
C MET A 474 22.55 -4.63 -0.53
N LYS A 475 22.04 -5.54 -1.37
CA LYS A 475 20.99 -6.51 -0.99
C LYS A 475 21.52 -7.70 -0.19
N ASP A 476 22.85 -7.84 -0.05
CA ASP A 476 23.46 -8.92 0.76
C ASP A 476 23.44 -8.50 2.24
N GLU A 477 22.86 -9.31 3.12
CA GLU A 477 22.82 -9.07 4.58
C GLU A 477 24.18 -8.69 5.18
N LYS A 478 25.29 -9.21 4.62
CA LYS A 478 26.64 -8.86 5.08
C LYS A 478 27.05 -7.43 4.80
N TRP A 479 26.43 -6.80 3.83
CA TRP A 479 26.69 -5.40 3.50
C TRP A 479 25.97 -4.45 4.46
N TYR A 480 24.81 -4.86 4.98
CA TYR A 480 23.95 -4.06 5.84
C TYR A 480 24.52 -3.81 7.24
N TRP A 481 25.31 -4.74 7.77
CA TRP A 481 25.84 -4.66 9.13
C TRP A 481 26.71 -3.43 9.41
N PRO A 482 27.65 -2.98 8.54
CA PRO A 482 28.46 -1.80 8.83
C PRO A 482 27.66 -0.50 8.89
N ILE A 483 26.60 -0.36 8.09
CA ILE A 483 25.76 0.84 8.07
C ILE A 483 24.79 0.83 9.27
N ARG A 484 24.34 -0.33 9.70
CA ARG A 484 23.50 -0.48 10.89
C ARG A 484 24.23 -0.27 12.21
N LEU A 485 25.56 -0.36 12.20
CA LEU A 485 26.41 -0.10 13.36
C LEU A 485 26.77 1.38 13.52
N LEU A 486 26.59 2.17 12.48
CA LEU A 486 26.69 3.62 12.49
C LEU A 486 25.33 4.26 12.73
#